data_93ac468198b2f7dd4268dae3ba070e40
#
_entry.id   93ac468198b2f7dd4268dae3ba070e40
#
_cell.length_a   1.000
_cell.length_b   1.000
_cell.length_c   1.000
_cell.angle_alpha   90.00
_cell.angle_beta   90.00
_cell.angle_gamma   90.00
#
_symmetry.space_group_name_H-M   'P 1'
#
loop_
_entity.id
_entity.type
_entity.pdbx_description
1 polymer ?
#
loop_
_entity_poly.entity_id
_entity_poly.type
_entity_poly.pdbx_seq_one_letter_code
_entity_poly.pdbx_strand_id
1 'polypeptide(L)'
;MFEELDYRETPLGPISLRRRSEPRLGGEVLYEVKLGEEFLMSSLFVEAEEQLATLALQSLDTQKLDVVVGGLGLGYTAAKALDNQAVRSLLVIEVMAPVISWHQLGLVPLGDKLALDSRCSLMHEDFFKLAAASGSFDPNDSGRLFHAVLLDIDHSPSHWLDMGNSTFYTDSGLTALAASLHPGGVFGLWSNDPPDEAFVSLLDE
;
A
#
# COMPACT_ATOMS: atom_id res chain seq x y z
N MET A 1 24.91 14.46 -3.40
CA MET A 1 23.90 15.24 -2.65
C MET A 1 23.20 14.29 -1.69
N PHE A 2 22.98 14.72 -0.45
CA PHE A 2 22.14 14.03 0.55
C PHE A 2 21.33 15.12 1.26
N GLU A 3 20.02 14.88 1.44
CA GLU A 3 19.12 15.83 2.08
C GLU A 3 18.01 15.09 2.80
N GLU A 4 17.76 15.46 4.06
CA GLU A 4 16.56 15.04 4.78
C GLU A 4 15.47 16.07 4.48
N LEU A 5 14.39 15.60 3.83
CA LEU A 5 13.30 16.47 3.39
C LEU A 5 12.27 16.69 4.50
N ASP A 6 12.05 15.66 5.33
CA ASP A 6 11.15 15.74 6.47
C ASP A 6 11.52 14.69 7.53
N TYR A 7 11.25 15.02 8.79
CA TYR A 7 11.39 14.14 9.94
C TYR A 7 10.24 14.40 10.91
N ARG A 8 9.50 13.37 11.27
CA ARG A 8 8.33 13.47 12.16
C ARG A 8 8.29 12.32 13.15
N GLU A 9 7.90 12.63 14.38
CA GLU A 9 7.51 11.61 15.36
C GLU A 9 6.12 11.06 15.03
N THR A 10 5.97 9.73 15.08
CA THR A 10 4.70 9.04 14.90
C THR A 10 4.46 8.04 16.02
N PRO A 11 3.25 7.51 16.19
CA PRO A 11 2.98 6.44 17.17
C PRO A 11 3.81 5.17 16.95
N LEU A 12 4.26 4.91 15.70
CA LEU A 12 5.11 3.77 15.33
C LEU A 12 6.62 4.08 15.46
N GLY A 13 6.98 5.31 15.85
CA GLY A 13 8.35 5.80 15.95
C GLY A 13 8.63 6.93 14.95
N PRO A 14 9.84 7.49 14.99
CA PRO A 14 10.21 8.58 14.11
C PRO A 14 10.29 8.12 12.65
N ILE A 15 9.61 8.85 11.76
CA ILE A 15 9.67 8.62 10.31
C ILE A 15 10.44 9.74 9.62
N SER A 16 11.26 9.39 8.64
CA SER A 16 12.01 10.37 7.84
C SER A 16 11.89 10.10 6.34
N LEU A 17 11.75 11.19 5.58
CA LEU A 17 11.87 11.22 4.13
C LEU A 17 13.22 11.82 3.75
N ARG A 18 13.97 11.14 2.92
CA ARG A 18 15.30 11.56 2.46
C ARG A 18 15.38 11.49 0.96
N ARG A 19 16.26 12.32 0.39
CA ARG A 19 16.69 12.17 -1.00
C ARG A 19 18.21 12.20 -1.10
N ARG A 20 18.75 11.39 -1.97
CA ARG A 20 20.19 11.38 -2.27
C ARG A 20 20.47 11.17 -3.74
N SER A 21 21.59 11.66 -4.19
CA SER A 21 22.10 11.35 -5.53
C SER A 21 22.95 10.09 -5.46
N GLU A 22 22.69 9.13 -6.38
CA GLU A 22 23.46 7.89 -6.51
C GLU A 22 24.48 8.00 -7.64
N PRO A 23 25.77 8.20 -7.34
CA PRO A 23 26.80 8.41 -8.38
C PRO A 23 26.97 7.22 -9.32
N ARG A 24 26.68 5.99 -8.83
CA ARG A 24 26.78 4.75 -9.63
C ARG A 24 25.69 4.63 -10.69
N LEU A 25 24.61 5.40 -10.54
CA LEU A 25 23.50 5.48 -11.47
C LEU A 25 23.50 6.84 -12.21
N GLY A 26 24.70 7.41 -12.48
CA GLY A 26 24.81 8.63 -13.23
C GLY A 26 24.33 9.88 -12.47
N GLY A 27 24.17 9.82 -11.17
CA GLY A 27 23.70 10.91 -10.34
C GLY A 27 22.18 10.96 -10.16
N GLU A 28 21.47 9.88 -10.49
CA GLU A 28 20.03 9.75 -10.26
C GLU A 28 19.66 10.08 -8.81
N VAL A 29 18.53 10.77 -8.64
CA VAL A 29 18.03 11.18 -7.32
C VAL A 29 17.10 10.09 -6.81
N LEU A 30 17.48 9.48 -5.70
CA LEU A 30 16.69 8.46 -5.01
C LEU A 30 15.99 9.07 -3.80
N TYR A 31 14.77 8.62 -3.58
CA TYR A 31 13.99 8.92 -2.38
C TYR A 31 13.96 7.69 -1.49
N GLU A 32 14.09 7.91 -0.19
CA GLU A 32 14.17 6.85 0.81
C GLU A 32 13.29 7.19 2.02
N VAL A 33 12.58 6.20 2.52
CA VAL A 33 11.76 6.30 3.74
C VAL A 33 12.35 5.41 4.81
N LYS A 34 12.53 5.95 6.03
CA LYS A 34 12.94 5.20 7.21
C LYS A 34 11.95 5.39 8.35
N LEU A 35 11.74 4.32 9.12
CA LEU A 35 11.01 4.33 10.38
C LEU A 35 12.00 3.96 11.51
N GLY A 36 12.40 4.94 12.31
CA GLY A 36 13.51 4.78 13.22
C GLY A 36 14.81 4.43 12.49
N GLU A 37 15.40 3.32 12.88
CA GLU A 37 16.59 2.77 12.20
C GLU A 37 16.24 1.87 11.02
N GLU A 38 14.98 1.47 10.87
CA GLU A 38 14.52 0.58 9.82
C GLU A 38 14.38 1.30 8.49
N PHE A 39 14.90 0.68 7.44
CA PHE A 39 14.76 1.13 6.08
C PHE A 39 13.50 0.52 5.48
N LEU A 40 12.48 1.34 5.22
CA LEU A 40 11.21 0.83 4.71
C LEU A 40 11.23 0.65 3.20
N MET A 41 11.63 1.69 2.46
CA MET A 41 11.61 1.64 1.00
C MET A 41 12.48 2.68 0.33
N SER A 42 12.74 2.47 -0.96
CA SER A 42 13.47 3.38 -1.85
C SER A 42 12.79 3.45 -3.21
N SER A 43 12.95 4.58 -3.88
CA SER A 43 12.57 4.71 -5.30
C SER A 43 13.47 3.97 -6.28
N LEU A 44 14.47 3.22 -5.80
CA LEU A 44 15.42 2.48 -6.63
C LEU A 44 14.85 1.15 -7.15
N PHE A 45 14.13 0.42 -6.31
CA PHE A 45 13.58 -0.89 -6.63
C PHE A 45 12.08 -0.86 -6.36
N VAL A 46 11.30 -0.72 -7.41
CA VAL A 46 9.84 -0.50 -7.32
C VAL A 46 9.05 -1.51 -8.16
N GLU A 47 9.76 -2.45 -8.78
CA GLU A 47 9.16 -3.42 -9.70
C GLU A 47 8.13 -4.31 -8.99
N ALA A 48 8.40 -4.71 -7.75
CA ALA A 48 7.50 -5.59 -7.00
C ALA A 48 6.18 -4.89 -6.66
N GLU A 49 6.24 -3.62 -6.24
CA GLU A 49 5.09 -2.76 -5.97
C GLU A 49 4.26 -2.54 -7.24
N GLU A 50 4.92 -2.28 -8.37
CA GLU A 50 4.25 -2.13 -9.65
C GLU A 50 3.63 -3.45 -10.15
N GLN A 51 4.31 -4.58 -9.96
CA GLN A 51 3.80 -5.89 -10.34
C GLN A 51 2.62 -6.32 -9.46
N LEU A 52 2.60 -5.98 -8.18
CA LEU A 52 1.46 -6.21 -7.31
C LEU A 52 0.17 -5.66 -7.94
N ALA A 53 0.18 -4.38 -8.32
CA ALA A 53 -0.97 -3.76 -8.97
C ALA A 53 -1.26 -4.35 -10.36
N THR A 54 -0.21 -4.57 -11.16
CA THR A 54 -0.34 -5.06 -12.54
C THR A 54 -0.99 -6.44 -12.57
N LEU A 55 -0.45 -7.40 -11.80
CA LEU A 55 -0.91 -8.78 -11.81
C LEU A 55 -2.34 -8.92 -11.23
N ALA A 56 -2.60 -8.22 -10.12
CA ALA A 56 -3.92 -8.25 -9.52
C ALA A 56 -5.00 -7.69 -10.46
N LEU A 57 -4.75 -6.55 -11.08
CA LEU A 57 -5.76 -5.91 -11.94
C LEU A 57 -5.92 -6.60 -13.30
N GLN A 58 -4.88 -7.28 -13.81
CA GLN A 58 -4.96 -8.07 -15.05
C GLN A 58 -5.81 -9.33 -14.90
N SER A 59 -5.98 -9.85 -13.69
CA SER A 59 -6.82 -11.03 -13.42
C SER A 59 -8.31 -10.73 -13.38
N LEU A 60 -8.69 -9.44 -13.42
CA LEU A 60 -10.08 -8.98 -13.32
C LEU A 60 -10.64 -8.63 -14.69
N ASP A 61 -11.76 -9.27 -15.05
CA ASP A 61 -12.47 -9.02 -16.32
C ASP A 61 -13.66 -8.05 -16.11
N THR A 62 -13.37 -6.82 -15.70
CA THR A 62 -14.38 -5.76 -15.52
C THR A 62 -13.80 -4.38 -15.83
N GLN A 63 -14.67 -3.47 -16.35
CA GLN A 63 -14.28 -2.14 -16.82
C GLN A 63 -14.48 -1.03 -15.79
N LYS A 64 -14.91 -1.37 -14.57
CA LYS A 64 -15.16 -0.38 -13.50
C LYS A 64 -14.68 -0.94 -12.18
N LEU A 65 -13.36 -0.83 -11.97
CA LEU A 65 -12.69 -1.37 -10.79
C LEU A 65 -12.71 -0.36 -9.65
N ASP A 66 -13.19 -0.80 -8.49
CA ASP A 66 -12.97 -0.15 -7.21
C ASP A 66 -11.83 -0.89 -6.51
N VAL A 67 -10.78 -0.17 -6.16
CA VAL A 67 -9.53 -0.74 -5.65
C VAL A 67 -9.18 -0.12 -4.29
N VAL A 68 -8.69 -0.95 -3.37
CA VAL A 68 -8.05 -0.51 -2.12
C VAL A 68 -6.57 -0.82 -2.20
N VAL A 69 -5.74 0.12 -1.74
CA VAL A 69 -4.33 -0.10 -1.45
C VAL A 69 -4.11 0.15 0.05
N GLY A 70 -3.62 -0.84 0.75
CA GLY A 70 -3.12 -0.72 2.12
C GLY A 70 -1.62 -0.40 2.07
N GLY A 71 -1.25 0.75 2.65
CA GLY A 71 0.09 1.32 2.55
C GLY A 71 0.24 2.30 1.38
N LEU A 72 0.80 3.47 1.66
CA LEU A 72 1.05 4.51 0.65
C LEU A 72 2.54 4.57 0.29
N GLY A 73 3.41 4.61 1.28
CA GLY A 73 4.85 4.72 1.09
C GLY A 73 5.23 5.83 0.10
N LEU A 74 6.03 5.52 -0.93
CA LEU A 74 6.34 6.42 -2.04
C LEU A 74 5.29 6.40 -3.16
N GLY A 75 4.26 5.55 -3.07
CA GLY A 75 3.07 5.58 -3.92
C GLY A 75 3.12 4.71 -5.18
N TYR A 76 4.09 3.81 -5.34
CA TYR A 76 4.28 3.06 -6.58
C TYR A 76 3.14 2.08 -6.87
N THR A 77 2.68 1.32 -5.89
CA THR A 77 1.51 0.43 -6.02
C THR A 77 0.26 1.20 -6.43
N ALA A 78 -0.02 2.31 -5.74
CA ALA A 78 -1.19 3.15 -6.02
C ALA A 78 -1.11 3.82 -7.39
N ALA A 79 0.06 4.38 -7.74
CA ALA A 79 0.28 5.04 -9.03
C ALA A 79 0.14 4.05 -10.21
N LYS A 80 0.63 2.82 -10.02
CA LYS A 80 0.50 1.76 -11.03
C LYS A 80 -0.95 1.31 -11.19
N ALA A 81 -1.69 1.20 -10.09
CA ALA A 81 -3.12 0.90 -10.16
C ALA A 81 -3.88 1.96 -10.97
N LEU A 82 -3.57 3.26 -10.83
CA LEU A 82 -4.18 4.34 -11.59
C LEU A 82 -3.83 4.34 -13.09
N ASP A 83 -2.73 3.70 -13.50
CA ASP A 83 -2.40 3.54 -14.93
C ASP A 83 -3.42 2.64 -15.65
N ASN A 84 -4.12 1.79 -14.92
CA ASN A 84 -5.22 0.99 -15.47
C ASN A 84 -6.48 1.86 -15.63
N GLN A 85 -6.91 2.04 -16.89
CA GLN A 85 -8.08 2.88 -17.21
C GLN A 85 -9.40 2.28 -16.73
N ALA A 86 -9.44 0.99 -16.39
CA ALA A 86 -10.61 0.36 -15.79
C ALA A 86 -10.81 0.76 -14.31
N VAL A 87 -9.78 1.27 -13.63
CA VAL A 87 -9.90 1.76 -12.27
C VAL A 87 -10.76 3.01 -12.23
N ARG A 88 -11.93 2.87 -11.61
CA ARG A 88 -12.92 3.92 -11.38
C ARG A 88 -12.67 4.69 -10.10
N SER A 89 -12.26 3.98 -9.06
CA SER A 89 -11.91 4.56 -7.78
C SER A 89 -10.77 3.79 -7.12
N LEU A 90 -9.86 4.53 -6.49
CA LEU A 90 -8.74 4.03 -5.72
C LEU A 90 -8.79 4.64 -4.32
N LEU A 91 -8.92 3.80 -3.30
CA LEU A 91 -8.82 4.17 -1.91
C LEU A 91 -7.47 3.72 -1.37
N VAL A 92 -6.61 4.65 -0.98
CA VAL A 92 -5.30 4.36 -0.38
C VAL A 92 -5.38 4.65 1.12
N ILE A 93 -5.09 3.63 1.93
CA ILE A 93 -5.19 3.69 3.39
C ILE A 93 -3.77 3.73 3.95
N GLU A 94 -3.46 4.77 4.70
CA GLU A 94 -2.14 5.01 5.28
C GLU A 94 -2.28 5.46 6.74
N VAL A 95 -1.58 4.78 7.64
CA VAL A 95 -1.64 5.05 9.08
C VAL A 95 -0.74 6.22 9.49
N MET A 96 0.29 6.53 8.71
CA MET A 96 1.24 7.58 9.01
C MET A 96 0.86 8.89 8.30
N ALA A 97 0.25 9.82 9.01
CA ALA A 97 -0.13 11.15 8.48
C ALA A 97 1.02 11.89 7.77
N PRO A 98 2.30 11.82 8.20
CA PRO A 98 3.41 12.43 7.46
C PRO A 98 3.54 11.90 6.03
N VAL A 99 3.34 10.61 5.80
CA VAL A 99 3.44 9.99 4.47
C VAL A 99 2.39 10.58 3.53
N ILE A 100 1.14 10.69 3.98
CA ILE A 100 0.08 11.37 3.21
C ILE A 100 0.47 12.83 2.92
N SER A 101 0.98 13.54 3.93
CA SER A 101 1.40 14.93 3.80
C SER A 101 2.50 15.11 2.74
N TRP A 102 3.44 14.18 2.64
CA TRP A 102 4.51 14.24 1.62
C TRP A 102 3.96 14.20 0.20
N HIS A 103 2.95 13.38 -0.05
CA HIS A 103 2.27 13.31 -1.34
C HIS A 103 1.50 14.61 -1.64
N GLN A 104 0.73 15.11 -0.67
CA GLN A 104 -0.06 16.33 -0.81
C GLN A 104 0.80 17.59 -1.01
N LEU A 105 2.02 17.60 -0.47
CA LEU A 105 2.97 18.70 -0.59
C LEU A 105 3.93 18.54 -1.78
N GLY A 106 3.82 17.47 -2.56
CA GLY A 106 4.70 17.21 -3.70
C GLY A 106 6.16 16.94 -3.31
N LEU A 107 6.41 16.43 -2.09
CA LEU A 107 7.77 16.12 -1.63
C LEU A 107 8.31 14.80 -2.18
N VAL A 108 7.44 13.95 -2.70
CA VAL A 108 7.76 12.64 -3.26
C VAL A 108 7.48 12.60 -4.77
N PRO A 109 8.15 11.75 -5.56
CA PRO A 109 8.07 11.75 -7.02
C PRO A 109 6.65 11.58 -7.58
N LEU A 110 5.82 10.79 -6.91
CA LEU A 110 4.46 10.46 -7.35
C LEU A 110 3.37 11.27 -6.63
N GLY A 111 3.76 12.27 -5.81
CA GLY A 111 2.83 13.06 -5.00
C GLY A 111 1.73 13.69 -5.83
N ASP A 112 2.08 14.48 -6.83
CA ASP A 112 1.12 15.14 -7.70
C ASP A 112 0.22 14.16 -8.46
N LYS A 113 0.78 13.05 -8.94
CA LYS A 113 0.01 12.02 -9.65
C LYS A 113 -1.10 11.46 -8.79
N LEU A 114 -0.85 11.18 -7.51
CA LEU A 114 -1.84 10.61 -6.61
C LEU A 114 -2.77 11.68 -6.04
N ALA A 115 -2.24 12.83 -5.62
CA ALA A 115 -3.04 13.87 -4.97
C ALA A 115 -3.99 14.60 -5.93
N LEU A 116 -3.68 14.65 -7.23
CA LEU A 116 -4.49 15.36 -8.24
C LEU A 116 -5.41 14.45 -9.05
N ASP A 117 -5.24 13.12 -9.01
CA ASP A 117 -6.13 12.20 -9.72
C ASP A 117 -7.48 12.10 -8.97
N SER A 118 -8.55 12.53 -9.62
CA SER A 118 -9.90 12.55 -9.04
C SER A 118 -10.44 11.16 -8.67
N ARG A 119 -9.82 10.09 -9.16
CA ARG A 119 -10.15 8.71 -8.83
C ARG A 119 -9.50 8.27 -7.52
N CYS A 120 -8.44 8.96 -7.06
CA CYS A 120 -7.64 8.59 -5.90
C CYS A 120 -8.09 9.35 -4.65
N SER A 121 -8.26 8.61 -3.55
CA SER A 121 -8.50 9.16 -2.22
C SER A 121 -7.45 8.63 -1.26
N LEU A 122 -6.70 9.54 -0.63
CA LEU A 122 -5.74 9.18 0.42
C LEU A 122 -6.46 9.29 1.77
N MET A 123 -6.53 8.19 2.51
CA MET A 123 -7.24 8.11 3.79
C MET A 123 -6.26 7.83 4.93
N HIS A 124 -6.30 8.69 5.94
CA HIS A 124 -5.50 8.52 7.16
C HIS A 124 -6.25 7.61 8.13
N GLU A 125 -6.03 6.32 8.01
CA GLU A 125 -6.63 5.26 8.84
C GLU A 125 -5.71 4.04 8.93
N ASP A 126 -6.03 3.13 9.82
CA ASP A 126 -5.33 1.86 10.00
C ASP A 126 -5.99 0.77 9.15
N PHE A 127 -5.28 0.31 8.12
CA PHE A 127 -5.77 -0.74 7.21
C PHE A 127 -6.20 -2.00 7.95
N PHE A 128 -5.41 -2.47 8.92
CA PHE A 128 -5.68 -3.72 9.63
C PHE A 128 -6.91 -3.61 10.53
N LYS A 129 -7.13 -2.45 11.15
CA LYS A 129 -8.36 -2.19 11.91
C LYS A 129 -9.59 -2.16 11.01
N LEU A 130 -9.50 -1.54 9.84
CA LEU A 130 -10.61 -1.53 8.87
C LEU A 130 -10.89 -2.93 8.33
N ALA A 131 -9.85 -3.70 8.01
CA ALA A 131 -9.98 -5.08 7.55
C ALA A 131 -10.65 -5.99 8.59
N ALA A 132 -10.35 -5.76 9.88
CA ALA A 132 -10.95 -6.53 10.99
C ALA A 132 -12.38 -6.09 11.33
N ALA A 133 -12.75 -4.84 11.04
CA ALA A 133 -14.09 -4.33 11.22
C ALA A 133 -14.97 -4.85 10.07
N SER A 134 -15.74 -5.90 10.33
CA SER A 134 -16.59 -6.55 9.34
C SER A 134 -17.42 -5.56 8.52
N GLY A 135 -17.16 -5.45 7.22
CA GLY A 135 -18.04 -4.76 6.30
C GLY A 135 -17.38 -4.00 5.16
N SER A 136 -16.47 -3.08 5.36
CA SER A 136 -15.89 -2.30 4.25
C SER A 136 -14.65 -1.52 4.70
N PHE A 137 -13.74 -1.29 3.77
CA PHE A 137 -12.63 -0.35 3.94
C PHE A 137 -13.06 1.13 3.89
N ASP A 138 -14.31 1.41 3.47
CA ASP A 138 -14.83 2.77 3.42
C ASP A 138 -15.71 3.06 4.65
N PRO A 139 -15.24 3.87 5.62
CA PRO A 139 -16.03 4.16 6.83
C PRO A 139 -17.30 4.96 6.54
N ASN A 140 -17.42 5.58 5.36
CA ASN A 140 -18.61 6.32 4.95
C ASN A 140 -19.63 5.44 4.20
N ASP A 141 -19.23 4.22 3.79
CA ASP A 141 -20.09 3.25 3.12
C ASP A 141 -19.74 1.82 3.57
N SER A 142 -20.36 1.39 4.66
CA SER A 142 -20.10 0.09 5.28
C SER A 142 -20.50 -1.12 4.42
N GLY A 143 -21.24 -0.89 3.33
CA GLY A 143 -21.64 -1.93 2.38
C GLY A 143 -20.82 -1.94 1.10
N ARG A 144 -19.85 -1.03 0.96
CA ARG A 144 -19.03 -0.93 -0.24
C ARG A 144 -18.09 -2.13 -0.38
N LEU A 145 -18.19 -2.80 -1.54
CA LEU A 145 -17.29 -3.89 -1.92
C LEU A 145 -16.25 -3.40 -2.93
N PHE A 146 -15.12 -4.08 -2.94
CA PHE A 146 -14.00 -3.76 -3.82
C PHE A 146 -13.68 -4.93 -4.76
N HIS A 147 -13.13 -4.61 -5.92
CA HIS A 147 -12.70 -5.60 -6.92
C HIS A 147 -11.29 -6.09 -6.64
N ALA A 148 -10.45 -5.24 -6.06
CA ALA A 148 -9.11 -5.59 -5.62
C ALA A 148 -8.77 -4.93 -4.30
N VAL A 149 -8.06 -5.66 -3.44
CA VAL A 149 -7.37 -5.17 -2.26
C VAL A 149 -5.90 -5.52 -2.40
N LEU A 150 -5.04 -4.50 -2.43
CA LEU A 150 -3.59 -4.62 -2.59
C LEU A 150 -2.92 -4.20 -1.28
N LEU A 151 -2.27 -5.13 -0.61
CA LEU A 151 -1.61 -4.89 0.68
C LEU A 151 -0.10 -4.74 0.48
N ASP A 152 0.42 -3.57 0.83
CA ASP A 152 1.81 -3.15 0.67
C ASP A 152 2.27 -2.42 1.94
N ILE A 153 2.27 -3.14 3.09
CA ILE A 153 2.61 -2.59 4.41
C ILE A 153 3.73 -3.41 5.08
N ASP A 154 3.46 -4.68 5.38
CA ASP A 154 4.37 -5.54 6.12
C ASP A 154 5.43 -6.17 5.20
N HIS A 155 6.57 -6.56 5.78
CA HIS A 155 7.66 -7.19 5.02
C HIS A 155 7.29 -8.57 4.47
N SER A 156 6.45 -9.31 5.18
CA SER A 156 5.91 -10.60 4.76
C SER A 156 4.76 -11.03 5.69
N PRO A 157 4.02 -12.09 5.35
CA PRO A 157 2.97 -12.65 6.25
C PRO A 157 3.47 -13.05 7.64
N SER A 158 4.78 -13.26 7.79
CA SER A 158 5.43 -13.67 9.05
C SER A 158 6.36 -12.62 9.64
N HIS A 159 6.52 -11.45 9.00
CA HIS A 159 7.39 -10.36 9.46
C HIS A 159 6.65 -9.01 9.34
N TRP A 160 6.07 -8.56 10.45
CA TRP A 160 5.18 -7.41 10.54
C TRP A 160 5.89 -6.16 11.04
N LEU A 161 5.47 -4.99 10.55
CA LEU A 161 5.91 -3.69 11.08
C LEU A 161 5.35 -3.43 12.49
N ASP A 162 4.16 -3.96 12.78
CA ASP A 162 3.55 -3.94 14.11
C ASP A 162 3.00 -5.33 14.46
N MET A 163 3.23 -5.79 15.69
CA MET A 163 2.75 -7.08 16.17
C MET A 163 1.22 -7.22 16.11
N GLY A 164 0.48 -6.12 16.17
CA GLY A 164 -0.97 -6.10 16.02
C GLY A 164 -1.46 -6.56 14.65
N ASN A 165 -0.62 -6.45 13.61
CA ASN A 165 -0.96 -6.85 12.24
C ASN A 165 -1.08 -8.38 12.10
N SER A 166 -0.46 -9.16 12.99
CA SER A 166 -0.42 -10.63 12.94
C SER A 166 -1.80 -11.27 12.83
N THR A 167 -2.82 -10.68 13.42
CA THR A 167 -4.20 -11.21 13.39
C THR A 167 -4.83 -11.19 12.01
N PHE A 168 -4.37 -10.29 11.12
CA PHE A 168 -4.82 -10.24 9.73
C PHE A 168 -4.39 -11.48 8.93
N TYR A 169 -3.20 -12.01 9.20
CA TYR A 169 -2.61 -13.17 8.50
C TYR A 169 -3.08 -14.51 9.07
N THR A 170 -4.34 -14.57 9.49
CA THR A 170 -5.02 -15.77 9.99
C THR A 170 -6.26 -16.04 9.16
N ASP A 171 -6.80 -17.28 9.25
CA ASP A 171 -8.06 -17.66 8.61
C ASP A 171 -9.18 -16.64 8.90
N SER A 172 -9.36 -16.25 10.15
CA SER A 172 -10.39 -15.26 10.53
C SER A 172 -10.14 -13.87 9.94
N GLY A 173 -8.87 -13.43 9.85
CA GLY A 173 -8.50 -12.15 9.24
C GLY A 173 -8.76 -12.14 7.73
N LEU A 174 -8.39 -13.22 7.04
CA LEU A 174 -8.62 -13.39 5.61
C LEU A 174 -10.10 -13.56 5.28
N THR A 175 -10.88 -14.25 6.12
CA THR A 175 -12.34 -14.33 5.99
C THR A 175 -12.98 -12.94 6.11
N ALA A 176 -12.53 -12.11 7.05
CA ALA A 176 -13.02 -10.75 7.20
C ALA A 176 -12.67 -9.88 5.97
N LEU A 177 -11.45 -10.00 5.44
CA LEU A 177 -11.03 -9.36 4.19
C LEU A 177 -11.92 -9.78 3.02
N ALA A 178 -12.15 -11.08 2.85
CA ALA A 178 -12.95 -11.63 1.76
C ALA A 178 -14.38 -11.06 1.74
N ALA A 179 -14.95 -10.75 2.91
CA ALA A 179 -16.25 -10.11 3.02
C ALA A 179 -16.28 -8.67 2.43
N SER A 180 -15.13 -8.03 2.23
CA SER A 180 -15.01 -6.71 1.59
C SER A 180 -14.82 -6.80 0.07
N LEU A 181 -14.69 -8.00 -0.49
CA LEU A 181 -14.48 -8.21 -1.92
C LEU A 181 -15.78 -8.56 -2.63
N HIS A 182 -15.90 -8.12 -3.88
CA HIS A 182 -16.89 -8.66 -4.81
C HIS A 182 -16.62 -10.15 -5.05
N PRO A 183 -17.63 -10.96 -5.35
CA PRO A 183 -17.42 -12.32 -5.86
C PRO A 183 -16.47 -12.29 -7.07
N GLY A 184 -15.36 -13.05 -7.00
CA GLY A 184 -14.30 -13.01 -8.00
C GLY A 184 -13.34 -11.83 -7.85
N GLY A 185 -13.43 -11.08 -6.78
CA GLY A 185 -12.45 -10.05 -6.43
C GLY A 185 -11.09 -10.65 -6.03
N VAL A 186 -10.06 -9.83 -6.05
CA VAL A 186 -8.66 -10.25 -5.89
C VAL A 186 -8.03 -9.60 -4.67
N PHE A 187 -7.36 -10.41 -3.87
CA PHE A 187 -6.41 -9.95 -2.87
C PHE A 187 -4.99 -10.13 -3.40
N GLY A 188 -4.19 -9.08 -3.37
CA GLY A 188 -2.76 -9.09 -3.68
C GLY A 188 -1.95 -8.66 -2.47
N LEU A 189 -0.85 -9.35 -2.21
CA LEU A 189 0.06 -9.06 -1.11
C LEU A 189 1.48 -8.86 -1.63
N TRP A 190 2.11 -7.75 -1.26
CA TRP A 190 3.54 -7.55 -1.39
C TRP A 190 4.29 -8.36 -0.32
N SER A 191 5.42 -8.95 -0.69
CA SER A 191 6.30 -9.64 0.25
C SER A 191 7.75 -9.50 -0.19
N ASN A 192 8.62 -9.23 0.78
CA ASN A 192 10.07 -9.25 0.59
C ASN A 192 10.63 -10.67 0.48
N ASP A 193 9.88 -11.66 0.98
CA ASP A 193 10.24 -13.06 0.99
C ASP A 193 9.51 -13.82 -0.13
N PRO A 194 10.02 -15.00 -0.55
CA PRO A 194 9.27 -15.93 -1.38
C PRO A 194 7.92 -16.30 -0.74
N PRO A 195 6.95 -16.80 -1.53
CA PRO A 195 5.65 -17.21 -0.99
C PRO A 195 5.78 -18.13 0.21
N ASP A 196 5.15 -17.74 1.33
CA ASP A 196 5.05 -18.55 2.54
C ASP A 196 4.02 -19.67 2.32
N GLU A 197 4.46 -20.94 2.34
CA GLU A 197 3.59 -22.09 2.05
C GLU A 197 2.43 -22.20 3.02
N ALA A 198 2.63 -21.85 4.30
CA ALA A 198 1.57 -21.91 5.30
C ALA A 198 0.52 -20.81 5.03
N PHE A 199 0.97 -19.61 4.68
CA PHE A 199 0.06 -18.52 4.33
C PHE A 199 -0.69 -18.79 3.01
N VAL A 200 -0.01 -19.31 1.99
CA VAL A 200 -0.64 -19.72 0.72
C VAL A 200 -1.73 -20.77 0.98
N SER A 201 -1.48 -21.73 1.87
CA SER A 201 -2.50 -22.75 2.22
C SER A 201 -3.75 -22.14 2.86
N LEU A 202 -3.62 -21.05 3.64
CA LEU A 202 -4.77 -20.31 4.20
C LEU A 202 -5.59 -19.59 3.12
N LEU A 203 -4.98 -19.21 2.00
CA LEU A 203 -5.68 -18.55 0.89
C LEU A 203 -6.47 -19.54 0.02
N ASP A 204 -6.16 -20.83 0.09
CA ASP A 204 -6.84 -21.91 -0.67
C ASP A 204 -8.09 -22.46 0.05
N GLU A 205 -8.33 -22.10 1.33
CA GLU A 205 -9.50 -22.49 2.12
C GLU A 205 -10.68 -21.52 1.92
#